data_b936ce94c55276ec80e8d3f8fdff016b
#
_entry.id   b936ce94c55276ec80e8d3f8fdff016b
#
_cell.length_a   1.000
_cell.length_b   1.000
_cell.length_c   1.000
_cell.angle_alpha   90.00
_cell.angle_beta   90.00
_cell.angle_gamma   90.00
#
_symmetry.space_group_name_H-M   'P 1'
#
loop_
_entity.id
_entity.type
_entity.pdbx_description
1 polymer ?
#
loop_
_entity_poly.entity_id
_entity_poly.type
_entity_poly.pdbx_seq_one_letter_code
_entity_poly.pdbx_strand_id
1 'polypeptide(L)'
;MTQIMDKIAKKTIIVHILRILYCFTSFEYPVTQTHIANYLKDIDIPCDRKTVGRNIKYLIDMGLPIMLSNGVKRGYYYDIENDNFFTKNYKIFRRY
;
A
#
# COMPACT_ATOMS: atom_id res chain seq x y z
N MET A 1 12.57 -24.34 -6.46
CA MET A 1 13.07 -23.11 -5.83
C MET A 1 12.33 -21.88 -6.31
N THR A 2 12.25 -21.67 -7.62
CA THR A 2 11.57 -20.52 -8.19
C THR A 2 10.10 -20.44 -7.79
N GLN A 3 9.38 -21.56 -7.74
CA GLN A 3 7.96 -21.57 -7.37
C GLN A 3 7.72 -21.11 -5.92
N ILE A 4 8.60 -21.50 -5.01
CA ILE A 4 8.50 -21.10 -3.61
C ILE A 4 8.77 -19.59 -3.49
N MET A 5 9.78 -19.10 -4.20
CA MET A 5 10.11 -17.67 -4.19
C MET A 5 8.98 -16.85 -4.79
N ASP A 6 8.36 -17.34 -5.88
CA ASP A 6 7.24 -16.66 -6.50
C ASP A 6 6.03 -16.58 -5.57
N LYS A 7 5.75 -17.65 -4.82
CA LYS A 7 4.65 -17.66 -3.85
C LYS A 7 4.91 -16.67 -2.72
N ILE A 8 6.14 -16.61 -2.22
CA ILE A 8 6.51 -15.66 -1.17
C ILE A 8 6.35 -14.24 -1.69
N ALA A 9 6.85 -13.96 -2.89
CA ALA A 9 6.73 -12.64 -3.50
C ALA A 9 5.27 -12.23 -3.65
N LYS A 10 4.40 -13.11 -4.15
CA LYS A 10 2.98 -12.81 -4.33
C LYS A 10 2.28 -12.52 -3.01
N LYS A 11 2.60 -13.27 -1.96
CA LYS A 11 2.01 -13.05 -0.64
C LYS A 11 2.47 -11.76 0.00
N THR A 12 3.64 -11.26 -0.39
CA THR A 12 4.21 -10.05 0.20
C THR A 12 3.89 -8.79 -0.61
N ILE A 13 3.23 -8.91 -1.75
CA ILE A 13 2.90 -7.75 -2.58
C ILE A 13 2.16 -6.68 -1.77
N ILE A 14 1.16 -7.07 -1.00
CA ILE A 14 0.37 -6.13 -0.21
C ILE A 14 1.23 -5.39 0.81
N VAL A 15 2.20 -6.07 1.41
CA VAL A 15 3.12 -5.46 2.37
C VAL A 15 4.01 -4.44 1.68
N HIS A 16 4.52 -4.77 0.49
CA HIS A 16 5.33 -3.83 -0.28
C HIS A 16 4.54 -2.60 -0.70
N ILE A 17 3.29 -2.79 -1.12
CA ILE A 17 2.42 -1.66 -1.49
C ILE A 17 2.16 -0.76 -0.29
N LEU A 18 1.85 -1.35 0.87
CA LEU A 18 1.66 -0.59 2.10
C LEU A 18 2.92 0.21 2.45
N ARG A 19 4.08 -0.42 2.35
CA ARG A 19 5.35 0.25 2.65
C ARG A 19 5.59 1.44 1.71
N ILE A 20 5.33 1.25 0.42
CA ILE A 20 5.48 2.32 -0.57
C ILE A 20 4.56 3.50 -0.20
N LEU A 21 3.30 3.21 0.06
CA LEU A 21 2.33 4.26 0.39
C LEU A 21 2.70 4.96 1.69
N TYR A 22 3.05 4.20 2.72
CA TYR A 22 3.38 4.77 4.03
C TYR A 22 4.65 5.62 3.98
N CYS A 23 5.69 5.13 3.30
CA CYS A 23 7.02 5.74 3.34
C CYS A 23 7.23 6.84 2.31
N PHE A 24 6.56 6.77 1.16
CA PHE A 24 6.94 7.59 0.00
C PHE A 24 5.81 8.45 -0.55
N THR A 25 4.65 8.49 0.11
CA THR A 25 3.53 9.29 -0.41
C THR A 25 3.06 10.31 0.61
N SER A 26 2.44 11.36 0.08
CA SER A 26 1.74 12.38 0.86
C SER A 26 0.70 13.01 -0.05
N PHE A 27 -0.10 13.92 0.50
CA PHE A 27 -1.05 14.66 -0.30
C PHE A 27 -0.37 15.36 -1.49
N GLU A 28 0.82 15.91 -1.27
CA GLU A 28 1.58 16.60 -2.31
C GLU A 28 2.27 15.65 -3.29
N TYR A 29 2.49 14.40 -2.89
CA TYR A 29 3.23 13.42 -3.67
C TYR A 29 2.47 12.09 -3.73
N PRO A 30 1.25 12.09 -4.33
CA PRO A 30 0.53 10.83 -4.51
C PRO A 30 1.17 9.99 -5.60
N VAL A 31 0.90 8.69 -5.60
CA VAL A 31 1.41 7.76 -6.61
C VAL A 31 0.26 7.02 -7.27
N THR A 32 0.43 6.73 -8.55
CA THR A 32 -0.56 5.97 -9.30
C THR A 32 -0.31 4.47 -9.18
N GLN A 33 -1.31 3.67 -9.54
CA GLN A 33 -1.15 2.22 -9.61
C GLN A 33 -0.02 1.83 -10.56
N THR A 34 0.12 2.55 -11.67
CA THR A 34 1.19 2.29 -12.63
C THR A 34 2.56 2.56 -12.04
N HIS A 35 2.72 3.66 -11.30
CA HIS A 35 3.98 3.97 -10.63
C HIS A 35 4.37 2.87 -9.64
N ILE A 36 3.40 2.39 -8.87
CA ILE A 36 3.65 1.31 -7.90
C ILE A 36 4.05 0.03 -8.62
N ALA A 37 3.33 -0.31 -9.70
CA ALA A 37 3.64 -1.51 -10.47
C ALA A 37 5.06 -1.46 -11.05
N ASN A 38 5.46 -0.29 -11.57
CA ASN A 38 6.81 -0.10 -12.12
C ASN A 38 7.88 -0.24 -11.03
N TYR A 39 7.63 0.32 -9.85
CA TYR A 39 8.56 0.19 -8.73
C TYR A 39 8.71 -1.28 -8.31
N LEU A 40 7.60 -2.01 -8.22
CA LEU A 40 7.64 -3.42 -7.84
C LEU A 40 8.41 -4.24 -8.86
N LYS A 41 8.25 -3.93 -10.15
CA LYS A 41 9.00 -4.59 -11.21
C LYS A 41 10.50 -4.36 -11.02
N ASP A 42 10.89 -3.15 -10.66
CA ASP A 42 12.30 -2.80 -10.47
C ASP A 42 12.95 -3.54 -9.30
N ILE A 43 12.16 -3.96 -8.31
CA ILE A 43 12.68 -4.76 -7.18
C ILE A 43 12.37 -6.25 -7.33
N ASP A 44 12.15 -6.69 -8.57
CA ASP A 44 11.94 -8.10 -8.92
C ASP A 44 10.66 -8.70 -8.31
N ILE A 45 9.64 -7.90 -8.12
CA ILE A 45 8.32 -8.35 -7.67
C ILE A 45 7.30 -7.91 -8.73
N PRO A 46 7.32 -8.52 -9.93
CA PRO A 46 6.46 -8.08 -11.02
C PRO A 46 4.99 -8.26 -10.67
N CYS A 47 4.21 -7.21 -10.92
CA CYS A 47 2.82 -7.16 -10.54
C CYS A 47 2.15 -6.16 -11.49
N ASP A 48 1.01 -6.51 -12.03
CA ASP A 48 0.33 -5.60 -12.93
C ASP A 48 -0.45 -4.54 -12.17
N ARG A 49 -0.86 -3.51 -12.92
CA ARG A 49 -1.59 -2.38 -12.37
C ARG A 49 -2.89 -2.80 -11.68
N LYS A 50 -3.59 -3.77 -12.25
CA LYS A 50 -4.86 -4.24 -11.68
C LYS A 50 -4.65 -4.92 -10.33
N THR A 51 -3.59 -5.70 -10.21
CA THR A 51 -3.25 -6.36 -8.95
C THR A 51 -2.88 -5.32 -7.89
N VAL A 52 -2.13 -4.29 -8.27
CA VAL A 52 -1.83 -3.17 -7.35
C VAL A 52 -3.14 -2.55 -6.86
N GLY A 53 -4.06 -2.26 -7.77
CA GLY A 53 -5.35 -1.65 -7.42
C GLY A 53 -6.15 -2.49 -6.45
N ARG A 54 -6.19 -3.81 -6.66
CA ARG A 54 -6.90 -4.72 -5.75
C ARG A 54 -6.29 -4.70 -4.36
N ASN A 55 -4.97 -4.70 -4.28
CA ASN A 55 -4.30 -4.68 -2.98
C ASN A 55 -4.52 -3.35 -2.26
N ILE A 56 -4.52 -2.24 -2.98
CA ILE A 56 -4.85 -0.95 -2.38
C ILE A 56 -6.27 -0.98 -1.80
N LYS A 57 -7.21 -1.56 -2.54
CA LYS A 57 -8.58 -1.69 -2.06
C LYS A 57 -8.66 -2.53 -0.80
N TYR A 58 -7.92 -3.64 -0.74
CA TYR A 58 -7.87 -4.46 0.46
C TYR A 58 -7.37 -3.67 1.66
N LEU A 59 -6.32 -2.87 1.47
CA LEU A 59 -5.77 -2.04 2.55
C LEU A 59 -6.79 -1.00 3.02
N ILE A 60 -7.51 -0.39 2.10
CA ILE A 60 -8.57 0.57 2.44
C ILE A 60 -9.69 -0.13 3.21
N ASP A 61 -10.10 -1.30 2.74
CA ASP A 61 -11.17 -2.07 3.39
C ASP A 61 -10.77 -2.54 4.79
N MET A 62 -9.48 -2.72 5.03
CA MET A 62 -8.95 -3.04 6.35
C MET A 62 -8.98 -1.85 7.31
N GLY A 63 -9.20 -0.65 6.81
CA GLY A 63 -9.27 0.56 7.63
C GLY A 63 -8.03 1.44 7.60
N LEU A 64 -7.08 1.16 6.71
CA LEU A 64 -5.90 2.01 6.57
C LEU A 64 -6.27 3.32 5.87
N PRO A 65 -5.69 4.46 6.29
CA PRO A 65 -6.06 5.77 5.77
C PRO A 65 -5.37 6.05 4.43
N ILE A 66 -5.74 5.30 3.41
CA ILE A 66 -5.24 5.51 2.05
C ILE A 66 -6.29 6.31 1.29
N MET A 67 -5.86 7.44 0.75
CA MET A 67 -6.74 8.41 0.09
C MET A 67 -6.39 8.52 -1.37
N LEU A 68 -7.41 8.82 -2.19
CA LEU A 68 -7.22 9.13 -3.60
C LEU A 68 -7.21 10.65 -3.75
N SER A 69 -6.11 11.19 -4.25
CA SER A 69 -5.99 12.62 -4.45
C SER A 69 -6.73 13.05 -5.71
N ASN A 70 -7.53 14.10 -5.59
CA ASN A 70 -8.23 14.75 -6.71
C ASN A 70 -7.59 16.08 -7.09
N GLY A 71 -6.41 16.38 -6.52
CA GLY A 71 -5.72 17.64 -6.77
C GLY A 71 -5.02 17.67 -8.12
N VAL A 72 -4.02 18.54 -8.21
CA VAL A 72 -3.23 18.72 -9.43
C VAL A 72 -2.57 17.42 -9.85
N LYS A 73 -2.06 16.68 -8.88
CA LYS A 73 -1.48 15.36 -9.13
C LYS A 73 -2.46 14.29 -8.68
N ARG A 74 -2.74 13.35 -9.56
CA ARG A 74 -3.61 12.22 -9.25
C ARG A 74 -2.81 11.06 -8.69
N GLY A 75 -3.43 10.32 -7.79
CA GLY A 75 -2.83 9.11 -7.24
C GLY A 75 -3.27 8.88 -5.82
N TYR A 76 -2.73 7.81 -5.24
CA TYR A 76 -3.01 7.43 -3.87
C TYR A 76 -1.93 7.95 -2.94
N TYR A 77 -2.32 8.25 -1.70
CA TYR A 77 -1.36 8.64 -0.67
C TYR A 77 -1.84 8.13 0.69
N TYR A 78 -0.90 7.95 1.60
CA TYR A 78 -1.18 7.53 2.97
C TYR A 78 -1.36 8.80 3.81
N ASP A 79 -2.54 8.93 4.42
CA ASP A 79 -2.86 10.10 5.25
C ASP A 79 -2.42 9.83 6.69
N ILE A 80 -1.15 10.08 6.95
CA ILE A 80 -0.53 9.75 8.23
C ILE A 80 -1.12 10.55 9.39
N GLU A 81 -1.63 11.74 9.12
CA GLU A 81 -2.21 12.58 10.16
C GLU A 81 -3.52 12.01 10.69
N ASN A 82 -4.24 11.26 9.85
CA ASN A 82 -5.50 10.63 10.22
C ASN A 82 -5.35 9.14 10.45
N ASP A 83 -4.12 8.66 10.66
CA ASP A 83 -3.85 7.25 10.87
C ASP A 83 -4.16 6.86 12.30
N ASN A 84 -5.33 6.26 12.49
CA ASN A 84 -5.72 5.69 13.79
C ASN A 84 -5.86 4.17 13.71
N PHE A 85 -5.33 3.55 12.64
CA PHE A 85 -5.50 2.11 12.40
C PHE A 85 -5.02 1.29 13.58
N PHE A 86 -3.79 1.52 14.01
CA PHE A 86 -3.23 0.74 15.12
C PHE A 86 -3.91 1.06 16.43
N THR A 87 -4.23 2.30 16.68
CA THR A 87 -4.94 2.70 17.89
C THR A 87 -6.32 2.04 17.95
N LYS A 88 -7.06 2.08 16.84
CA LYS A 88 -8.41 1.55 16.78
C LYS A 88 -8.43 0.02 16.91
N ASN A 89 -7.53 -0.66 16.21
CA ASN A 89 -7.57 -2.11 16.08
C ASN A 89 -6.80 -2.83 17.20
N TYR A 90 -5.88 -2.15 17.86
CA TYR A 90 -5.04 -2.75 18.90
C TYR A 90 -5.21 -2.08 20.25
N LYS A 91 -6.34 -1.43 20.46
CA LYS A 91 -6.64 -0.71 21.71
C LYS A 91 -6.55 -1.63 22.93
N ILE A 92 -7.00 -2.87 22.79
CA ILE A 92 -6.99 -3.85 23.87
C ILE A 92 -5.55 -4.12 24.32
N PHE A 93 -4.64 -4.23 23.39
CA PHE A 93 -3.23 -4.53 23.69
C PHE A 93 -2.52 -3.39 24.42
N ARG A 94 -3.00 -2.18 24.24
CA ARG A 94 -2.38 -1.01 24.89
C ARG A 94 -2.63 -0.95 26.39
N ARG A 95 -3.56 -1.75 26.88
CA ARG A 95 -3.85 -1.82 28.31
C ARG A 95 -2.85 -2.68 29.07
N TYR A 96 -2.08 -3.45 28.38
CA TYR A 96 -1.07 -4.31 28.96
C TYR A 96 0.31 -3.68 28.82
#